data_33938e58b6cc28ab5c2af51019fea112
#
_entry.id   33938e58b6cc28ab5c2af51019fea112
#
_cell.length_a   1.000
_cell.length_b   1.000
_cell.length_c   1.000
_cell.angle_alpha   90.00
_cell.angle_beta   90.00
_cell.angle_gamma   90.00
#
_symmetry.space_group_name_H-M   'P 1'
#
loop_
_entity.id
_entity.type
_entity.pdbx_description
1 polymer ?
#
loop_
_entity_poly.entity_id
_entity_poly.type
_entity_poly.pdbx_seq_one_letter_code
_entity_poly.pdbx_strand_id
1 'polypeptide(L)'
;MRLRNIPRAEGTIQSHQAAIKRPEDQKGCWKQVFGNENPIYIEIGMGKGRFLLNMAKQYPNVNFIGIERYSSVLLRALEKYDTEEFQELTNIRFVCMDAKELSEVFAKGEVERIYLNFSDPWPKARHAKRRLTSTEFFARYDKILAEDGTVEFKTDNTELFNFSLEQIREYGLSLIHISEP
;
A
#
# COMPACT_ATOMS: atom_id res chain seq x y z
N MET A 1 16.80 -6.61 -8.18
CA MET A 1 17.73 -5.60 -7.56
C MET A 1 18.01 -6.01 -6.13
N ARG A 2 19.29 -6.05 -5.75
CA ARG A 2 19.67 -6.39 -4.38
C ARG A 2 19.43 -5.16 -3.50
N LEU A 3 18.49 -5.24 -2.57
CA LEU A 3 18.21 -4.17 -1.61
C LEU A 3 19.43 -4.01 -0.69
N ARG A 4 20.01 -2.82 -0.67
CA ARG A 4 21.06 -2.50 0.30
C ARG A 4 20.42 -2.19 1.64
N ASN A 5 20.87 -2.87 2.68
CA ASN A 5 20.51 -2.48 4.03
C ASN A 5 21.12 -1.10 4.34
N ILE A 6 20.29 -0.19 4.84
CA ILE A 6 20.71 1.15 5.27
C ILE A 6 20.56 1.20 6.78
N PRO A 7 21.66 1.15 7.56
CA PRO A 7 21.57 1.04 9.02
C PRO A 7 20.76 2.13 9.73
N ARG A 8 20.77 3.36 9.18
CA ARG A 8 20.02 4.48 9.77
C ARG A 8 18.51 4.46 9.47
N ALA A 9 18.03 3.53 8.64
CA ALA A 9 16.64 3.55 8.18
C ALA A 9 15.64 3.40 9.33
N GLU A 10 15.84 2.44 10.20
CA GLU A 10 14.93 2.21 11.33
C GLU A 10 14.87 3.40 12.28
N GLY A 11 16.04 3.99 12.62
CA GLY A 11 16.10 5.17 13.47
C GLY A 11 15.39 6.38 12.86
N THR A 12 15.55 6.59 11.55
CA THR A 12 14.85 7.68 10.85
C THR A 12 13.35 7.46 10.85
N ILE A 13 12.88 6.23 10.57
CA ILE A 13 11.45 5.90 10.61
C ILE A 13 10.88 6.15 12.00
N GLN A 14 11.58 5.76 13.06
CA GLN A 14 11.15 5.95 14.44
C GLN A 14 11.03 7.42 14.85
N SER A 15 11.77 8.31 14.23
CA SER A 15 11.76 9.74 14.55
C SER A 15 10.96 10.61 13.58
N HIS A 16 10.58 10.08 12.41
CA HIS A 16 9.93 10.87 11.36
C HIS A 16 8.44 11.04 11.64
N GLN A 17 7.96 12.30 11.55
CA GLN A 17 6.56 12.64 11.87
C GLN A 17 5.52 12.01 10.92
N ALA A 18 5.87 11.78 9.64
CA ALA A 18 4.98 11.18 8.67
C ALA A 18 4.96 9.64 8.73
N ALA A 19 5.86 9.02 9.48
CA ALA A 19 5.90 7.58 9.68
C ALA A 19 5.16 7.18 10.94
N ILE A 20 4.27 6.22 10.83
CA ILE A 20 3.50 5.69 11.97
C ILE A 20 4.30 4.54 12.60
N LYS A 21 4.66 4.69 13.87
CA LYS A 21 5.55 3.76 14.57
C LYS A 21 4.85 2.50 15.06
N ARG A 22 3.60 2.65 15.50
CA ARG A 22 2.78 1.55 16.04
C ARG A 22 1.45 1.53 15.30
N PRO A 23 1.43 1.05 14.04
CA PRO A 23 0.23 1.12 13.21
C PRO A 23 -0.93 0.30 13.76
N GLU A 24 -0.67 -0.76 14.52
CA GLU A 24 -1.68 -1.57 15.20
C GLU A 24 -2.50 -0.78 16.22
N ASP A 25 -1.92 0.27 16.81
CA ASP A 25 -2.64 1.15 17.75
C ASP A 25 -3.63 2.06 17.03
N GLN A 26 -3.52 2.20 15.72
CA GLN A 26 -4.38 3.07 14.91
C GLN A 26 -5.58 2.34 14.31
N LYS A 27 -5.68 1.03 14.51
CA LYS A 27 -6.79 0.23 13.94
C LYS A 27 -8.15 0.82 14.36
N GLY A 28 -8.97 1.15 13.37
CA GLY A 28 -10.26 1.80 13.58
C GLY A 28 -10.20 3.31 13.82
N CYS A 29 -9.01 3.88 13.93
CA CYS A 29 -8.79 5.29 14.28
C CYS A 29 -7.98 6.09 13.25
N TRP A 30 -7.81 5.56 12.04
CA TRP A 30 -6.97 6.22 11.04
C TRP A 30 -7.45 7.62 10.63
N LYS A 31 -8.76 7.85 10.60
CA LYS A 31 -9.28 9.20 10.34
C LYS A 31 -8.86 10.21 11.41
N GLN A 32 -8.71 9.77 12.64
CA GLN A 32 -8.20 10.61 13.73
C GLN A 32 -6.73 10.97 13.53
N VAL A 33 -5.92 10.05 12.96
CA VAL A 33 -4.52 10.34 12.61
C VAL A 33 -4.41 11.51 11.64
N PHE A 34 -5.30 11.57 10.65
CA PHE A 34 -5.35 12.64 9.66
C PHE A 34 -6.15 13.87 10.14
N GLY A 35 -7.00 13.72 11.15
CA GLY A 35 -7.82 14.80 11.68
C GLY A 35 -9.00 15.19 10.79
N ASN A 36 -9.51 14.30 9.95
CA ASN A 36 -10.64 14.54 9.04
C ASN A 36 -11.39 13.25 8.72
N GLU A 37 -12.51 13.37 8.01
CA GLU A 37 -13.36 12.25 7.59
C GLU A 37 -13.16 11.82 6.12
N ASN A 38 -12.08 12.26 5.48
CA ASN A 38 -11.78 11.93 4.09
C ASN A 38 -11.52 10.43 3.92
N PRO A 39 -11.82 9.87 2.72
CA PRO A 39 -11.58 8.45 2.46
C PRO A 39 -10.10 8.10 2.57
N ILE A 40 -9.83 6.87 2.96
CA ILE A 40 -8.47 6.35 3.13
C ILE A 40 -8.15 5.41 1.97
N TYR A 41 -7.12 5.74 1.21
CA TYR A 41 -6.56 4.93 0.13
C TYR A 41 -5.16 4.48 0.54
N ILE A 42 -4.83 3.23 0.29
CA ILE A 42 -3.50 2.69 0.62
C ILE A 42 -2.79 2.18 -0.64
N GLU A 43 -1.47 2.31 -0.67
CA GLU A 43 -0.63 1.60 -1.63
C GLU A 43 0.20 0.56 -0.90
N ILE A 44 0.14 -0.69 -1.36
CA ILE A 44 0.92 -1.80 -0.80
C ILE A 44 2.12 -2.05 -1.69
N GLY A 45 3.31 -2.05 -1.08
CA GLY A 45 4.56 -2.12 -1.81
C GLY A 45 4.86 -0.80 -2.52
N MET A 46 4.73 0.30 -1.81
CA MET A 46 4.86 1.64 -2.40
C MET A 46 6.26 1.98 -2.91
N GLY A 47 7.26 1.20 -2.57
CA GLY A 47 8.64 1.45 -2.97
C GLY A 47 9.14 2.80 -2.45
N LYS A 48 9.69 3.61 -3.34
CA LYS A 48 10.23 4.93 -3.01
C LYS A 48 9.17 6.04 -2.93
N GLY A 49 7.89 5.68 -2.99
CA GLY A 49 6.76 6.56 -2.71
C GLY A 49 6.37 7.56 -3.79
N ARG A 50 6.94 7.49 -4.98
CA ARG A 50 6.69 8.49 -6.05
C ARG A 50 5.22 8.56 -6.44
N PHE A 51 4.59 7.41 -6.69
CA PHE A 51 3.17 7.37 -7.07
C PHE A 51 2.30 7.96 -5.97
N LEU A 52 2.48 7.53 -4.73
CA LEU A 52 1.62 7.93 -3.63
C LEU A 52 1.79 9.42 -3.27
N LEU A 53 3.02 9.93 -3.28
CA LEU A 53 3.28 11.35 -3.05
C LEU A 53 2.62 12.24 -4.10
N ASN A 54 2.70 11.85 -5.38
CA ASN A 54 2.01 12.58 -6.45
C ASN A 54 0.49 12.51 -6.32
N MET A 55 -0.06 11.37 -5.91
CA MET A 55 -1.49 11.21 -5.64
C MET A 55 -1.94 12.11 -4.49
N ALA A 56 -1.19 12.15 -3.41
CA ALA A 56 -1.50 13.00 -2.26
C ALA A 56 -1.50 14.48 -2.63
N LYS A 57 -0.56 14.90 -3.47
CA LYS A 57 -0.49 16.27 -3.98
C LYS A 57 -1.69 16.61 -4.87
N GLN A 58 -2.10 15.67 -5.71
CA GLN A 58 -3.19 15.85 -6.68
C GLN A 58 -4.58 15.79 -6.02
N TYR A 59 -4.74 14.99 -4.97
CA TYR A 59 -6.03 14.73 -4.33
C TYR A 59 -5.99 15.09 -2.84
N PRO A 60 -6.07 16.38 -2.50
CA PRO A 60 -5.96 16.83 -1.10
C PRO A 60 -7.13 16.38 -0.21
N ASN A 61 -8.25 15.96 -0.80
CA ASN A 61 -9.44 15.48 -0.08
C ASN A 61 -9.45 13.96 0.15
N VAL A 62 -8.33 13.29 -0.09
CA VAL A 62 -8.13 11.86 0.15
C VAL A 62 -6.93 11.70 1.09
N ASN A 63 -7.05 10.80 2.04
CA ASN A 63 -5.95 10.44 2.93
C ASN A 63 -5.22 9.21 2.36
N PHE A 64 -3.91 9.30 2.23
CA PHE A 64 -3.08 8.24 1.65
C PHE A 64 -2.17 7.61 2.70
N ILE A 65 -2.07 6.28 2.67
CA ILE A 65 -1.14 5.53 3.51
C ILE A 65 -0.28 4.63 2.61
N GLY A 66 1.03 4.83 2.66
CA GLY A 66 1.99 4.01 1.96
C GLY A 66 2.52 2.90 2.86
N ILE A 67 2.44 1.67 2.37
CA ILE A 67 2.91 0.48 3.06
C ILE A 67 4.12 -0.07 2.32
N GLU A 68 5.23 -0.21 3.05
CA GLU A 68 6.47 -0.79 2.52
C GLU A 68 7.09 -1.69 3.57
N ARG A 69 7.42 -2.89 3.16
CA ARG A 69 7.98 -3.94 4.02
C ARG A 69 9.43 -3.65 4.42
N TYR A 70 10.21 -3.06 3.50
CA TYR A 70 11.63 -2.84 3.69
C TYR A 70 11.93 -1.43 4.19
N SER A 71 12.50 -1.33 5.39
CA SER A 71 12.84 -0.05 6.03
C SER A 71 13.75 0.82 5.18
N SER A 72 14.74 0.21 4.51
CA SER A 72 15.66 0.95 3.64
C SER A 72 14.98 1.55 2.41
N VAL A 73 13.92 0.94 1.91
CA VAL A 73 13.13 1.46 0.79
C VAL A 73 12.20 2.55 1.28
N LEU A 74 11.53 2.34 2.41
CA LEU A 74 10.66 3.33 3.03
C LEU A 74 11.43 4.61 3.39
N LEU A 75 12.67 4.48 3.84
CA LEU A 75 13.56 5.63 4.07
C LEU A 75 13.65 6.53 2.83
N ARG A 76 13.76 5.96 1.63
CA ARG A 76 13.83 6.74 0.39
C ARG A 76 12.52 7.51 0.13
N ALA A 77 11.39 6.93 0.50
CA ALA A 77 10.11 7.63 0.41
C ALA A 77 10.05 8.80 1.41
N LEU A 78 10.54 8.62 2.63
CA LEU A 78 10.61 9.69 3.62
C LEU A 78 11.55 10.83 3.18
N GLU A 79 12.70 10.50 2.60
CA GLU A 79 13.62 11.50 2.04
C GLU A 79 12.95 12.30 0.91
N LYS A 80 12.16 11.63 0.07
CA LYS A 80 11.41 12.30 -0.99
C LYS A 80 10.29 13.18 -0.44
N TYR A 81 9.59 12.72 0.61
CA TYR A 81 8.60 13.52 1.31
C TYR A 81 9.22 14.80 1.87
N ASP A 82 10.44 14.74 2.39
CA ASP A 82 11.12 15.89 3.02
C ASP A 82 11.62 16.92 2.00
N THR A 83 11.41 16.70 0.70
CA THR A 83 11.74 17.70 -0.33
C THR A 83 10.73 18.85 -0.33
N GLU A 84 11.14 19.99 -0.88
CA GLU A 84 10.29 21.18 -1.01
C GLU A 84 8.95 20.90 -1.70
N GLU A 85 8.93 19.97 -2.64
CA GLU A 85 7.72 19.61 -3.39
C GLU A 85 6.64 18.95 -2.52
N PHE A 86 7.02 18.17 -1.50
CA PHE A 86 6.09 17.29 -0.77
C PHE A 86 6.00 17.52 0.74
N GLN A 87 6.94 18.26 1.32
CA GLN A 87 7.07 18.37 2.79
C GLN A 87 5.85 18.99 3.48
N GLU A 88 5.04 19.76 2.77
CA GLU A 88 3.84 20.41 3.31
C GLU A 88 2.57 19.53 3.21
N LEU A 89 2.66 18.33 2.63
CA LEU A 89 1.52 17.43 2.52
C LEU A 89 1.11 16.90 3.90
N THR A 90 -0.17 17.04 4.22
CA THR A 90 -0.76 16.57 5.49
C THR A 90 -1.60 15.30 5.32
N ASN A 91 -1.89 14.92 4.08
CA ASN A 91 -2.78 13.81 3.74
C ASN A 91 -2.04 12.54 3.34
N ILE A 92 -0.83 12.34 3.84
CA ILE A 92 -0.03 11.13 3.59
C ILE A 92 0.67 10.67 4.86
N ARG A 93 0.70 9.34 5.06
CA ARG A 93 1.47 8.68 6.13
C ARG A 93 2.14 7.43 5.58
N PHE A 94 3.19 7.01 6.25
CA PHE A 94 4.01 5.86 5.84
C PHE A 94 4.06 4.83 6.97
N VAL A 95 3.95 3.56 6.59
CA VAL A 95 3.96 2.44 7.53
C VAL A 95 4.93 1.37 7.05
N CYS A 96 5.87 0.99 7.91
CA CYS A 96 6.78 -0.12 7.67
C CYS A 96 6.15 -1.39 8.22
N MET A 97 5.60 -2.24 7.34
CA MET A 97 4.94 -3.47 7.74
C MET A 97 4.85 -4.47 6.61
N ASP A 98 4.62 -5.74 6.96
CA ASP A 98 4.25 -6.78 6.02
C ASP A 98 2.73 -6.73 5.75
N ALA A 99 2.33 -6.80 4.48
CA ALA A 99 0.92 -6.77 4.09
C ALA A 99 0.10 -7.97 4.60
N LYS A 100 0.74 -9.02 5.07
CA LYS A 100 0.06 -10.12 5.76
C LYS A 100 -0.67 -9.67 7.02
N GLU A 101 -0.26 -8.56 7.61
CA GLU A 101 -0.76 -8.02 8.87
C GLU A 101 -1.81 -6.91 8.70
N LEU A 102 -2.36 -6.74 7.49
CA LEU A 102 -3.30 -5.65 7.20
C LEU A 102 -4.48 -5.60 8.18
N SER A 103 -5.07 -6.75 8.52
CA SER A 103 -6.24 -6.78 9.42
C SER A 103 -5.91 -6.47 10.89
N GLU A 104 -4.64 -6.45 11.26
CA GLU A 104 -4.21 -6.01 12.59
C GLU A 104 -4.03 -4.48 12.66
N VAL A 105 -3.91 -3.85 11.50
CA VAL A 105 -3.63 -2.42 11.36
C VAL A 105 -4.86 -1.63 10.92
N PHE A 106 -5.73 -2.24 10.14
CA PHE A 106 -6.97 -1.63 9.64
C PHE A 106 -8.20 -2.42 10.09
N ALA A 107 -9.25 -1.71 10.48
CA ALA A 107 -10.55 -2.30 10.77
C ALA A 107 -11.35 -2.56 9.48
N LYS A 108 -12.36 -3.40 9.57
CA LYS A 108 -13.29 -3.65 8.46
C LYS A 108 -13.94 -2.33 8.01
N GLY A 109 -13.89 -2.07 6.71
CA GLY A 109 -14.48 -0.88 6.11
C GLY A 109 -13.64 0.39 6.24
N GLU A 110 -12.45 0.33 6.82
CA GLU A 110 -11.61 1.50 7.06
C GLU A 110 -10.89 1.99 5.80
N VAL A 111 -10.63 1.09 4.84
CA VAL A 111 -9.91 1.39 3.60
C VAL A 111 -10.89 1.36 2.43
N GLU A 112 -10.90 2.40 1.61
CA GLU A 112 -11.80 2.49 0.45
C GLU A 112 -11.15 2.11 -0.87
N ARG A 113 -9.81 2.18 -0.96
CA ARG A 113 -9.08 1.79 -2.17
C ARG A 113 -7.70 1.27 -1.83
N ILE A 114 -7.29 0.22 -2.55
CA ILE A 114 -5.95 -0.35 -2.47
C ILE A 114 -5.30 -0.24 -3.85
N TYR A 115 -4.09 0.32 -3.89
CA TYR A 115 -3.24 0.36 -5.08
C TYR A 115 -2.14 -0.69 -4.99
N LEU A 116 -2.00 -1.47 -6.06
CA LEU A 116 -0.92 -2.44 -6.24
C LEU A 116 -0.21 -2.08 -7.55
N ASN A 117 0.91 -1.40 -7.46
CA ASN A 117 1.65 -0.90 -8.62
C ASN A 117 2.97 -1.65 -8.77
N PHE A 118 3.11 -2.40 -9.87
CA PHE A 118 4.34 -3.11 -10.22
C PHE A 118 4.86 -4.01 -9.10
N SER A 119 3.95 -4.74 -8.47
CA SER A 119 4.25 -5.68 -7.39
C SER A 119 5.21 -6.78 -7.85
N ASP A 120 5.97 -7.33 -6.90
CA ASP A 120 6.89 -8.44 -7.18
C ASP A 120 6.15 -9.63 -7.79
N PRO A 121 6.62 -10.15 -8.95
CA PRO A 121 5.92 -11.22 -9.65
C PRO A 121 6.08 -12.59 -9.01
N TRP A 122 7.09 -12.79 -8.12
CA TRP A 122 7.36 -14.07 -7.48
C TRP A 122 7.27 -15.24 -8.47
N PRO A 123 8.22 -15.36 -9.45
CA PRO A 123 8.05 -16.23 -10.62
C PRO A 123 8.00 -17.73 -10.31
N LYS A 124 8.50 -18.16 -9.16
CA LYS A 124 8.44 -19.58 -8.77
C LYS A 124 7.03 -19.95 -8.32
N ALA A 125 6.48 -21.03 -8.88
CA ALA A 125 5.13 -21.52 -8.56
C ALA A 125 4.90 -21.72 -7.04
N ARG A 126 5.92 -22.20 -6.31
CA ARG A 126 5.85 -22.36 -4.84
C ARG A 126 5.63 -21.06 -4.06
N HIS A 127 5.88 -19.90 -4.71
CA HIS A 127 5.71 -18.58 -4.12
C HIS A 127 4.40 -17.88 -4.54
N ALA A 128 3.50 -18.59 -5.25
CA ALA A 128 2.26 -17.98 -5.76
C ALA A 128 1.43 -17.27 -4.69
N LYS A 129 1.38 -17.83 -3.47
CA LYS A 129 0.67 -17.23 -2.33
C LYS A 129 1.27 -15.90 -1.84
N ARG A 130 2.51 -15.60 -2.20
CA ARG A 130 3.19 -14.33 -1.86
C ARG A 130 2.81 -13.19 -2.79
N ARG A 131 2.24 -13.51 -3.95
CA ARG A 131 1.80 -12.51 -4.91
C ARG A 131 0.63 -11.72 -4.34
N LEU A 132 0.68 -10.40 -4.45
CA LEU A 132 -0.33 -9.51 -3.86
C LEU A 132 -1.70 -9.63 -4.54
N THR A 133 -1.81 -10.32 -5.67
CA THR A 133 -3.06 -10.64 -6.36
C THR A 133 -3.48 -12.11 -6.21
N SER A 134 -2.93 -12.83 -5.24
CA SER A 134 -3.39 -14.17 -4.90
C SER A 134 -4.73 -14.12 -4.15
N THR A 135 -5.48 -15.25 -4.19
CA THR A 135 -6.73 -15.36 -3.43
C THR A 135 -6.53 -15.19 -1.93
N GLU A 136 -5.37 -15.61 -1.41
CA GLU A 136 -5.00 -15.39 0.00
C GLU A 136 -4.91 -13.90 0.32
N PHE A 137 -4.31 -13.10 -0.56
CA PHE A 137 -4.25 -11.66 -0.36
C PHE A 137 -5.60 -10.99 -0.59
N PHE A 138 -6.41 -11.43 -1.55
CA PHE A 138 -7.77 -10.91 -1.72
C PHE A 138 -8.61 -11.11 -0.46
N ALA A 139 -8.47 -12.26 0.22
CA ALA A 139 -9.12 -12.49 1.50
C ALA A 139 -8.66 -11.50 2.59
N ARG A 140 -7.38 -11.11 2.58
CA ARG A 140 -6.85 -10.07 3.49
C ARG A 140 -7.42 -8.70 3.17
N TYR A 141 -7.54 -8.35 1.89
CA TYR A 141 -8.12 -7.06 1.48
C TYR A 141 -9.59 -6.96 1.86
N ASP A 142 -10.32 -8.06 1.74
CA ASP A 142 -11.74 -8.14 2.11
C ASP A 142 -11.97 -7.81 3.59
N LYS A 143 -11.01 -8.10 4.44
CA LYS A 143 -11.10 -7.82 5.88
C LYS A 143 -10.98 -6.34 6.23
N ILE A 144 -10.50 -5.51 5.31
CA ILE A 144 -10.23 -4.09 5.57
C ILE A 144 -10.98 -3.14 4.65
N LEU A 145 -11.40 -3.61 3.47
CA LEU A 145 -12.08 -2.78 2.48
C LEU A 145 -13.50 -2.42 2.91
N ALA A 146 -13.88 -1.18 2.61
CA ALA A 146 -15.26 -0.73 2.65
C ALA A 146 -16.11 -1.54 1.65
N GLU A 147 -17.44 -1.53 1.82
CA GLU A 147 -18.36 -2.29 0.97
C GLU A 147 -18.19 -1.98 -0.52
N ASP A 148 -18.03 -0.71 -0.87
CA ASP A 148 -17.77 -0.24 -2.24
C ASP A 148 -16.28 -0.08 -2.55
N GLY A 149 -15.43 -0.63 -1.70
CA GLY A 149 -13.99 -0.53 -1.84
C GLY A 149 -13.47 -1.27 -3.07
N THR A 150 -12.39 -0.76 -3.64
CA THR A 150 -11.79 -1.29 -4.87
C THR A 150 -10.30 -1.56 -4.72
N VAL A 151 -9.79 -2.46 -5.57
CA VAL A 151 -8.37 -2.72 -5.75
C VAL A 151 -8.00 -2.32 -7.17
N GLU A 152 -7.01 -1.45 -7.31
CA GLU A 152 -6.40 -1.11 -8.59
C GLU A 152 -5.03 -1.76 -8.70
N PHE A 153 -4.85 -2.55 -9.75
CA PHE A 153 -3.62 -3.30 -9.99
C PHE A 153 -3.01 -2.93 -11.33
N LYS A 154 -1.72 -2.65 -11.34
CA LYS A 154 -0.92 -2.39 -12.55
C LYS A 154 0.33 -3.25 -12.54
N THR A 155 0.63 -3.86 -13.67
CA THR A 155 1.87 -4.62 -13.88
C THR A 155 2.28 -4.55 -15.35
N ASP A 156 3.57 -4.63 -15.60
CA ASP A 156 4.15 -4.85 -16.93
C ASP A 156 4.54 -6.32 -17.16
N ASN A 157 4.29 -7.17 -16.17
CA ASN A 157 4.58 -8.60 -16.24
C ASN A 157 3.35 -9.37 -16.71
N THR A 158 3.41 -9.91 -17.92
CA THR A 158 2.31 -10.64 -18.56
C THR A 158 1.88 -11.89 -17.78
N GLU A 159 2.83 -12.65 -17.23
CA GLU A 159 2.51 -13.85 -16.44
C GLU A 159 1.76 -13.49 -15.16
N LEU A 160 2.21 -12.45 -14.46
CA LEU A 160 1.53 -11.96 -13.26
C LEU A 160 0.14 -11.41 -13.61
N PHE A 161 0.00 -10.70 -14.72
CA PHE A 161 -1.29 -10.20 -15.18
C PHE A 161 -2.28 -11.34 -15.41
N ASN A 162 -1.88 -12.37 -16.16
CA ASN A 162 -2.72 -13.53 -16.43
C ASN A 162 -3.08 -14.30 -15.16
N PHE A 163 -2.10 -14.53 -14.29
CA PHE A 163 -2.33 -15.11 -12.96
C PHE A 163 -3.36 -14.31 -12.17
N SER A 164 -3.24 -13.01 -12.18
CA SER A 164 -4.14 -12.10 -11.44
C SER A 164 -5.57 -12.21 -11.96
N LEU A 165 -5.78 -12.26 -13.26
CA LEU A 165 -7.10 -12.46 -13.86
C LEU A 165 -7.74 -13.77 -13.40
N GLU A 166 -6.96 -14.86 -13.36
CA GLU A 166 -7.44 -16.17 -12.88
C GLU A 166 -7.84 -16.10 -11.39
N GLN A 167 -7.02 -15.46 -10.56
CA GLN A 167 -7.28 -15.31 -9.13
C GLN A 167 -8.51 -14.45 -8.86
N ILE A 168 -8.74 -13.42 -9.65
CA ILE A 168 -9.92 -12.57 -9.56
C ILE A 168 -11.19 -13.38 -9.82
N ARG A 169 -11.18 -14.23 -10.86
CA ARG A 169 -12.30 -15.13 -11.17
C ARG A 169 -12.51 -16.19 -10.09
N GLU A 170 -11.44 -16.81 -9.62
CA GLU A 170 -11.49 -17.84 -8.58
C GLU A 170 -12.05 -17.29 -7.27
N TYR A 171 -11.65 -16.06 -6.89
CA TYR A 171 -12.15 -15.42 -5.68
C TYR A 171 -13.56 -14.84 -5.83
N GLY A 172 -14.02 -14.60 -7.05
CA GLY A 172 -15.37 -14.07 -7.33
C GLY A 172 -15.46 -12.55 -7.34
N LEU A 173 -14.36 -11.86 -7.62
CA LEU A 173 -14.36 -10.40 -7.75
C LEU A 173 -14.88 -9.97 -9.13
N SER A 174 -15.55 -8.83 -9.18
CA SER A 174 -15.95 -8.18 -10.43
C SER A 174 -14.83 -7.37 -11.02
N LEU A 175 -14.67 -7.43 -12.35
CA LEU A 175 -13.75 -6.59 -13.10
C LEU A 175 -14.52 -5.40 -13.68
N ILE A 176 -14.05 -4.18 -13.39
CA ILE A 176 -14.65 -2.95 -13.88
C ILE A 176 -13.94 -2.47 -15.14
N HIS A 177 -12.62 -2.55 -15.16
CA HIS A 177 -11.79 -2.10 -16.26
C HIS A 177 -10.56 -2.98 -16.39
N ILE A 178 -10.26 -3.42 -17.61
CA ILE A 178 -9.09 -4.23 -17.95
C ILE A 178 -8.37 -3.58 -19.12
N SER A 179 -7.06 -3.36 -18.97
CA SER A 179 -6.16 -3.11 -20.09
C SER A 179 -4.95 -4.02 -19.95
N GLU A 180 -4.55 -4.61 -21.07
CA GLU A 180 -3.37 -5.50 -21.08
C GLU A 180 -2.08 -4.69 -20.88
N PRO A 181 -1.04 -5.34 -20.31
CA PRO A 181 0.26 -4.71 -20.12
C PRO A 181 0.93 -4.33 -21.45
#